data_1ef66c062dce7cce7c2366e697676360
#
_entry.id   1ef66c062dce7cce7c2366e697676360
#
_cell.length_a   1.000
_cell.length_b   1.000
_cell.length_c   1.000
_cell.angle_alpha   90.00
_cell.angle_beta   90.00
_cell.angle_gamma   90.00
#
_symmetry.space_group_name_H-M   'P 1'
#
loop_
_entity.id
_entity.type
_entity.pdbx_description
1 polymer ?
#
loop_
_entity_poly.entity_id
_entity_poly.type
_entity_poly.pdbx_seq_one_letter_code
_entity_poly.pdbx_strand_id
1 'polypeptide(L)'
;MADKVPCPICGAASDGGYHIGDSTVFKCPQCDGYRLAGTVITLFENGKLKKPDRRAFRALVQRKRGNAREYPVIIPADLGG
;
A
#
# COMPACT_ATOMS: atom_id res chain seq x y z
N MET A 1 -5.57 22.51 2.43
CA MET A 1 -4.86 21.72 1.42
C MET A 1 -4.52 20.37 1.99
N ALA A 2 -4.83 19.33 1.25
CA ALA A 2 -4.44 18.00 1.67
C ALA A 2 -2.97 17.78 1.35
N ASP A 3 -2.18 17.49 2.36
CA ASP A 3 -0.77 17.22 2.16
C ASP A 3 -0.63 15.84 1.49
N LYS A 4 0.23 15.78 0.48
CA LYS A 4 0.56 14.51 -0.14
C LYS A 4 1.47 13.73 0.79
N VAL A 5 1.28 12.40 0.84
CA VAL A 5 2.15 11.52 1.58
C VAL A 5 2.96 10.67 0.61
N PRO A 6 4.24 10.36 0.92
CA PRO A 6 5.02 9.52 0.02
C PRO A 6 4.47 8.09 0.03
N CYS A 7 4.33 7.52 -1.16
CA CYS A 7 3.95 6.11 -1.28
C CYS A 7 5.07 5.26 -0.67
N PRO A 8 4.76 4.38 0.28
CA PRO A 8 5.80 3.57 0.91
C PRO A 8 6.48 2.57 -0.03
N ILE A 9 5.92 2.36 -1.22
CA ILE A 9 6.46 1.43 -2.19
C ILE A 9 7.35 2.13 -3.22
N CYS A 10 6.85 3.20 -3.86
CA CYS A 10 7.59 3.87 -4.93
C CYS A 10 8.03 5.28 -4.60
N GLY A 11 7.59 5.84 -3.48
CA GLY A 11 7.96 7.18 -3.06
C GLY A 11 7.23 8.32 -3.76
N ALA A 12 6.33 8.02 -4.68
CA ALA A 12 5.57 9.05 -5.38
C ALA A 12 4.61 9.76 -4.43
N ALA A 13 4.38 11.05 -4.66
CA ALA A 13 3.40 11.80 -3.88
C ALA A 13 2.01 11.20 -4.07
N SER A 14 1.36 10.83 -2.99
CA SER A 14 0.09 10.10 -2.99
C SER A 14 -0.93 10.80 -2.13
N ASP A 15 -2.20 10.67 -2.49
CA ASP A 15 -3.29 11.04 -1.62
C ASP A 15 -3.54 9.91 -0.62
N GLY A 16 -4.14 10.24 0.51
CA GLY A 16 -4.47 9.25 1.52
C GLY A 16 -3.69 9.46 2.81
N GLY A 17 -3.14 8.38 3.36
CA GLY A 17 -2.44 8.43 4.63
C GLY A 17 -3.39 8.43 5.82
N TYR A 18 -4.68 8.19 5.60
CA TYR A 18 -5.66 8.09 6.67
C TYR A 18 -5.97 6.63 6.98
N HIS A 19 -6.38 6.39 8.22
CA HIS A 19 -6.65 5.03 8.70
C HIS A 19 -8.09 4.63 8.49
N ILE A 20 -8.30 3.39 8.06
CA ILE A 20 -9.60 2.73 8.05
C ILE A 20 -9.42 1.44 8.84
N GLY A 21 -9.94 1.41 10.07
CA GLY A 21 -9.71 0.29 10.96
C GLY A 21 -8.21 0.13 11.22
N ASP A 22 -7.68 -1.07 10.94
CA ASP A 22 -6.27 -1.39 11.16
C ASP A 22 -5.39 -1.14 9.94
N SER A 23 -5.93 -0.51 8.90
CA SER A 23 -5.18 -0.28 7.67
C SER A 23 -5.07 1.20 7.36
N THR A 24 -4.06 1.55 6.55
CA THR A 24 -3.85 2.91 6.08
C THR A 24 -4.02 2.94 4.57
N VAL A 25 -4.81 3.90 4.08
CA VAL A 25 -5.11 4.05 2.66
C VAL A 25 -4.04 4.88 1.99
N PHE A 26 -3.60 4.43 0.81
CA PHE A 26 -2.71 5.20 -0.06
C PHE A 26 -3.28 5.19 -1.48
N LYS A 27 -3.48 6.36 -2.04
CA LYS A 27 -3.97 6.51 -3.42
C LYS A 27 -2.81 6.95 -4.31
N CYS A 28 -1.90 6.02 -4.56
CA CYS A 28 -0.70 6.27 -5.33
C CYS A 28 -1.01 6.28 -6.83
N PRO A 29 -0.64 7.33 -7.57
CA PRO A 29 -0.88 7.36 -9.02
C PRO A 29 -0.02 6.36 -9.79
N GLN A 30 1.08 5.87 -9.19
CA GLN A 30 1.97 4.92 -9.84
C GLN A 30 1.65 3.47 -9.50
N CYS A 31 1.21 3.22 -8.26
CA CYS A 31 0.94 1.87 -7.76
C CYS A 31 -0.53 1.49 -7.77
N ASP A 32 -1.41 2.40 -8.17
CA ASP A 32 -2.85 2.29 -8.00
C ASP A 32 -3.26 2.46 -6.52
N GLY A 33 -4.55 2.51 -6.21
CA GLY A 33 -5.02 2.69 -4.84
C GLY A 33 -4.97 1.38 -4.05
N TYR A 34 -4.53 1.45 -2.81
CA TYR A 34 -4.41 0.27 -1.94
C TYR A 34 -4.45 0.66 -0.47
N ARG A 35 -4.61 -0.33 0.39
CA ARG A 35 -4.51 -0.17 1.83
C ARG A 35 -3.42 -1.08 2.35
N LEU A 36 -2.61 -0.59 3.29
CA LEU A 36 -1.61 -1.41 3.96
C LEU A 36 -2.10 -1.74 5.36
N ALA A 37 -2.08 -3.01 5.73
CA ALA A 37 -2.34 -3.42 7.09
C ALA A 37 -1.30 -2.79 8.02
N GLY A 38 -1.71 -2.44 9.24
CA GLY A 38 -0.79 -1.83 10.21
C GLY A 38 0.46 -2.65 10.45
N THR A 39 0.35 -3.98 10.42
CA THR A 39 1.49 -4.88 10.55
C THR A 39 2.51 -4.67 9.43
N VAL A 40 2.04 -4.46 8.18
CA VAL A 40 2.94 -4.21 7.04
C VAL A 40 3.72 -2.93 7.27
N ILE A 41 3.04 -1.86 7.69
CA ILE A 41 3.69 -0.57 7.93
C ILE A 41 4.76 -0.72 9.02
N THR A 42 4.44 -1.41 10.11
CA THR A 42 5.38 -1.64 11.21
C THR A 42 6.61 -2.42 10.72
N LEU A 43 6.40 -3.45 9.91
CA LEU A 43 7.49 -4.25 9.37
C LEU A 43 8.40 -3.42 8.43
N PHE A 44 7.82 -2.54 7.63
CA PHE A 44 8.60 -1.64 6.78
C PHE A 44 9.42 -0.67 7.61
N GLU A 45 8.84 -0.09 8.65
CA GLU A 45 9.54 0.85 9.53
C GLU A 45 10.71 0.20 10.26
N ASN A 46 10.56 -1.07 10.61
CA ASN A 46 11.60 -1.83 11.31
C ASN A 46 12.60 -2.51 10.37
N GLY A 47 12.42 -2.36 9.07
CA GLY A 47 13.30 -2.96 8.08
C GLY A 47 13.20 -4.48 8.00
N LYS A 48 12.15 -5.07 8.54
CA LYS A 48 11.95 -6.52 8.57
C LYS A 48 11.27 -7.06 7.32
N LEU A 49 10.72 -6.20 6.51
CA LEU A 49 10.02 -6.58 5.29
C LEU A 49 10.57 -5.73 4.15
N LYS A 50 11.02 -6.38 3.08
CA LYS A 50 11.50 -5.68 1.89
C LYS A 50 10.32 -5.08 1.13
N LYS A 51 10.51 -3.86 0.67
CA LYS A 51 9.54 -3.22 -0.21
C LYS A 51 9.61 -3.91 -1.58
N PRO A 52 8.46 -4.28 -2.15
CA PRO A 52 8.43 -4.90 -3.48
C PRO A 52 8.75 -3.88 -4.56
N ASP A 53 9.11 -4.38 -5.75
CA ASP A 53 9.23 -3.55 -6.93
C ASP A 53 7.86 -2.93 -7.28
N ARG A 54 7.88 -1.72 -7.80
CA ARG A 54 6.66 -0.99 -8.14
C ARG A 54 5.75 -1.77 -9.09
N ARG A 55 6.35 -2.38 -10.14
CA ARG A 55 5.57 -3.15 -11.12
C ARG A 55 4.93 -4.37 -10.49
N ALA A 56 5.69 -5.10 -9.69
CA ALA A 56 5.19 -6.28 -9.01
C ALA A 56 4.09 -5.91 -8.03
N PHE A 57 4.27 -4.81 -7.30
CA PHE A 57 3.29 -4.34 -6.34
C PHE A 57 1.99 -3.90 -7.04
N ARG A 58 2.11 -3.17 -8.14
CA ARG A 58 0.93 -2.75 -8.89
C ARG A 58 0.14 -3.95 -9.42
N ALA A 59 0.84 -4.94 -9.94
CA ALA A 59 0.19 -6.17 -10.41
C ALA A 59 -0.52 -6.90 -9.25
N LEU A 60 0.11 -6.94 -8.07
CA LEU A 60 -0.49 -7.51 -6.88
C LEU A 60 -1.76 -6.77 -6.48
N VAL A 61 -1.71 -5.44 -6.46
CA VAL A 61 -2.86 -4.60 -6.11
C VAL A 61 -4.02 -4.85 -7.08
N GLN A 62 -3.73 -4.86 -8.36
CA GLN A 62 -4.76 -5.08 -9.39
C GLN A 62 -5.37 -6.47 -9.28
N ARG A 63 -4.55 -7.47 -9.01
CA ARG A 63 -5.02 -8.86 -8.84
C ARG A 63 -5.91 -9.01 -7.62
N LYS A 64 -5.52 -8.41 -6.49
CA LYS A 64 -6.31 -8.48 -5.27
C LYS A 64 -7.60 -7.68 -5.37
N ARG A 65 -7.55 -6.55 -6.08
CA ARG A 65 -8.73 -5.70 -6.25
C ARG A 65 -9.80 -6.39 -7.11
N GLY A 66 -9.40 -7.05 -8.19
CA GLY A 66 -10.34 -7.67 -9.11
C GLY A 66 -11.43 -6.69 -9.53
N ASN A 67 -12.70 -7.04 -9.28
CA ASN A 67 -13.85 -6.20 -9.58
C ASN A 67 -14.37 -5.43 -8.34
N ALA A 68 -13.63 -5.46 -7.24
CA ALA A 68 -14.05 -4.77 -6.02
C ALA A 68 -13.97 -3.26 -6.18
N ARG A 69 -14.91 -2.54 -5.58
CA ARG A 69 -14.90 -1.08 -5.58
C ARG A 69 -13.95 -0.52 -4.53
N GLU A 70 -13.70 -1.29 -3.48
CA GLU A 70 -12.83 -0.88 -2.39
C GLU A 70 -11.37 -1.22 -2.72
N TYR A 71 -10.46 -0.44 -2.15
CA TYR A 71 -9.04 -0.70 -2.29
C TYR A 71 -8.67 -2.00 -1.56
N PRO A 72 -7.82 -2.84 -2.15
CA PRO A 72 -7.40 -4.09 -1.51
C PRO A 72 -6.53 -3.82 -0.29
N VAL A 73 -6.65 -4.67 0.72
CA VAL A 73 -5.77 -4.61 1.90
C VAL A 73 -4.56 -5.51 1.65
N ILE A 74 -3.38 -4.92 1.73
CA ILE A 74 -2.13 -5.66 1.56
C ILE A 74 -1.66 -6.14 2.94
N ILE A 75 -1.45 -7.43 3.06
CA ILE A 75 -0.99 -8.06 4.30
C ILE A 75 0.44 -8.57 4.12
N PRO A 76 1.17 -8.87 5.22
CA PRO A 76 2.57 -9.33 5.09
C PRO A 76 2.74 -10.56 4.21
N ALA A 77 1.78 -11.50 4.25
CA ALA A 77 1.85 -12.70 3.42
C ALA A 77 1.88 -12.38 1.92
N ASP A 78 1.25 -11.29 1.50
CA ASP A 78 1.26 -10.85 0.09
C ASP A 78 2.64 -10.40 -0.36
N LEU A 79 3.49 -10.01 0.58
CA LEU A 79 4.82 -9.46 0.32
C LEU A 79 5.93 -10.43 0.72
N GLY A 80 5.59 -11.69 0.93
CA GLY A 80 6.56 -12.73 1.27
C GLY A 80 6.96 -12.74 2.74
N GLY A 81 6.21 -12.05 3.56
CA GLY A 81 6.47 -11.99 4.99
C GLY A 81 5.70 -13.02 5.80
#